data_0df2ab4b6b2832bc5c5ccffb98d92a50
#
_entry.id   0df2ab4b6b2832bc5c5ccffb98d92a50
#
_cell.length_a   1.000
_cell.length_b   1.000
_cell.length_c   1.000
_cell.angle_alpha   90.00
_cell.angle_beta   90.00
_cell.angle_gamma   90.00
#
_symmetry.space_group_name_H-M   'P 1'
#
loop_
_entity.id
_entity.type
_entity.pdbx_description
1 polymer ?
#
loop_
_entity_poly.entity_id
_entity_poly.type
_entity_poly.pdbx_seq_one_letter_code
_entity_poly.pdbx_strand_id
1 'polypeptide(L)'
;LARTAQVPAATDPSLIRNFCIIAHIDHGKSTLADRMLQLTGVVAARDMKAQYLDRMDIERERGITIKSQAVRMPWAAEDGTTYALNMIDTPGHVDFTYEVSRSLAACEGAILLVDAAQGIEAQTLANLYLAIEGDLTIIPVLNKIDLPNAQPEKYAAEIANLIGCEPEDVLKVSGKTGEGVEALLDEVIKQLPPPVGEADAPARAMIFDSVYDTYRGVVTYVRVVDGKLTPREKIQMMSTGTTHELLEIGVSSPNPEPTKGLGVGEVGYLITGVKDVRQSKVGDTVTNSLKPASESLGGYEEAKPMVFSGLYPMDGTDYPALRDALDKLQLNDAALTYEPETSVALGFGFRVGFLGLLHLEITRQRLESEFNLDLISTAPNVVYEVMGEDKQMMTVTNPSEFPDGKILEVHEPMVAATILAPSEFIGAVMELCQSRRGTMRGMDYLSEDRVEMRYHLPLAEIVFDFFDQLKSKTRGYASLDWKADGEQVADLVKVDILLQGDQVDAFSAITHRDKAYSYGTMMTTKLRELIPRQQFEVPIQAAIGSRIIARENIRAIRKDVLAKCYGGDISRKRKLLEKQKEGKKRMKMVGRVEVPQEAFIAALSTDEPKKK
;
A
#
# COMPACT_ATOMS: atom_id res chain seq x y z
N LEU A 1 14.14 32.28 27.33
CA LEU A 1 15.18 32.51 26.34
C LEU A 1 14.48 32.61 25.00
N ALA A 2 14.51 33.82 24.39
CA ALA A 2 13.91 34.10 23.12
C ALA A 2 14.61 33.23 22.07
N ARG A 3 13.87 32.26 21.48
CA ARG A 3 14.28 31.49 20.33
C ARG A 3 14.52 32.46 19.17
N THR A 4 15.75 32.70 18.79
CA THR A 4 16.07 33.22 17.46
C THR A 4 15.75 32.09 16.51
N ALA A 5 14.46 31.96 16.15
CA ALA A 5 14.05 31.09 15.07
C ALA A 5 14.80 31.56 13.81
N GLN A 6 15.55 30.68 13.19
CA GLN A 6 16.16 30.96 11.89
C GLN A 6 15.02 31.27 10.92
N VAL A 7 15.11 32.43 10.28
CA VAL A 7 14.03 32.91 9.40
C VAL A 7 14.15 32.17 8.07
N PRO A 8 13.16 31.36 7.66
CA PRO A 8 13.14 30.73 6.34
C PRO A 8 13.39 31.75 5.23
N ALA A 9 14.07 31.32 4.16
CA ALA A 9 14.61 32.11 3.05
C ALA A 9 15.87 32.95 3.37
N ALA A 10 16.31 32.96 4.62
CA ALA A 10 17.55 33.61 5.04
C ALA A 10 18.43 32.65 5.88
N THR A 11 18.03 31.39 6.03
CA THR A 11 18.83 30.39 6.71
C THR A 11 20.07 30.05 5.86
N ASP A 12 21.25 30.07 6.47
CA ASP A 12 22.46 29.59 5.81
C ASP A 12 22.32 28.09 5.55
N PRO A 13 22.50 27.59 4.31
CA PRO A 13 22.42 26.17 4.00
C PRO A 13 23.33 25.29 4.89
N SER A 14 24.47 25.81 5.35
CA SER A 14 25.36 25.10 6.27
C SER A 14 24.71 24.72 7.60
N LEU A 15 23.66 25.43 8.00
CA LEU A 15 22.89 25.21 9.22
C LEU A 15 21.61 24.38 9.02
N ILE A 16 21.39 23.84 7.83
CA ILE A 16 20.25 22.99 7.50
C ILE A 16 20.68 21.52 7.50
N ARG A 17 19.82 20.64 8.02
CA ARG A 17 19.95 19.18 7.90
C ARG A 17 18.60 18.60 7.50
N ASN A 18 18.55 17.97 6.33
CA ASN A 18 17.35 17.27 5.85
C ASN A 18 17.56 15.77 6.00
N PHE A 19 16.67 15.12 6.73
CA PHE A 19 16.76 13.69 6.96
C PHE A 19 15.39 13.06 7.08
N CYS A 20 15.35 11.76 6.85
CA CYS A 20 14.19 10.92 7.08
C CYS A 20 14.49 9.80 8.08
N ILE A 21 13.46 9.11 8.54
CA ILE A 21 13.59 7.92 9.37
C ILE A 21 13.08 6.73 8.57
N ILE A 22 13.97 5.80 8.24
CA ILE A 22 13.65 4.53 7.60
C ILE A 22 13.60 3.43 8.66
N ALA A 23 12.48 2.70 8.68
CA ALA A 23 12.23 1.68 9.69
C ALA A 23 11.25 0.63 9.16
N HIS A 24 11.31 -0.58 9.72
CA HIS A 24 10.21 -1.52 9.58
C HIS A 24 8.99 -1.09 10.39
N ILE A 25 7.81 -1.62 10.05
CA ILE A 25 6.57 -1.44 10.83
C ILE A 25 6.84 -1.86 12.28
N ASP A 26 6.29 -1.13 13.23
CA ASP A 26 6.44 -1.35 14.67
C ASP A 26 7.85 -1.20 15.27
N HIS A 27 8.87 -0.80 14.51
CA HIS A 27 10.20 -0.48 15.08
C HIS A 27 10.23 0.83 15.88
N GLY A 28 9.12 1.56 15.92
CA GLY A 28 8.95 2.75 16.77
C GLY A 28 9.32 4.07 16.10
N LYS A 29 9.21 4.15 14.76
CA LYS A 29 9.45 5.36 13.98
C LYS A 29 8.67 6.57 14.50
N SER A 30 7.34 6.47 14.55
CA SER A 30 6.46 7.57 15.00
C SER A 30 6.72 7.93 16.47
N THR A 31 7.05 6.96 17.33
CA THR A 31 7.41 7.22 18.73
C THR A 31 8.72 8.00 18.85
N LEU A 32 9.72 7.68 18.03
CA LEU A 32 10.99 8.43 18.00
C LEU A 32 10.77 9.84 17.45
N ALA A 33 9.99 9.99 16.39
CA ALA A 33 9.62 11.29 15.82
C ALA A 33 8.91 12.16 16.88
N ASP A 34 7.93 11.61 17.59
CA ASP A 34 7.24 12.29 18.70
C ASP A 34 8.23 12.78 19.77
N ARG A 35 9.21 11.96 20.12
CA ARG A 35 10.23 12.32 21.10
C ARG A 35 11.12 13.46 20.61
N MET A 36 11.52 13.45 19.34
CA MET A 36 12.28 14.53 18.72
C MET A 36 11.48 15.85 18.73
N LEU A 37 10.19 15.82 18.38
CA LEU A 37 9.30 16.99 18.45
C LEU A 37 9.19 17.57 19.86
N GLN A 38 9.15 16.71 20.86
CA GLN A 38 9.10 17.10 22.26
C GLN A 38 10.41 17.75 22.73
N LEU A 39 11.56 17.14 22.43
CA LEU A 39 12.89 17.61 22.87
C LEU A 39 13.25 18.95 22.19
N THR A 40 12.95 19.09 20.91
CA THR A 40 13.14 20.35 20.17
C THR A 40 12.15 21.43 20.57
N GLY A 41 11.10 21.04 21.35
CA GLY A 41 10.07 21.93 21.88
C GLY A 41 9.18 22.55 20.82
N VAL A 42 9.11 21.93 19.63
CA VAL A 42 8.20 22.31 18.55
C VAL A 42 6.76 22.04 18.98
N VAL A 43 6.56 20.96 19.71
CA VAL A 43 5.28 20.64 20.37
C VAL A 43 5.44 20.75 21.88
N ALA A 44 4.60 21.54 22.53
CA ALA A 44 4.63 21.65 23.98
C ALA A 44 4.20 20.32 24.62
N ALA A 45 4.81 19.93 25.75
CA ALA A 45 4.54 18.66 26.41
C ALA A 45 3.06 18.42 26.74
N ARG A 46 2.29 19.48 27.04
CA ARG A 46 0.85 19.42 27.32
C ARG A 46 -0.01 19.14 26.08
N ASP A 47 0.50 19.48 24.87
CA ASP A 47 -0.21 19.38 23.61
C ASP A 47 0.23 18.13 22.83
N MET A 48 1.21 17.38 23.38
CA MET A 48 1.76 16.17 22.78
C MET A 48 0.73 15.03 22.81
N LYS A 49 0.51 14.40 21.68
CA LYS A 49 -0.31 13.20 21.50
C LYS A 49 0.56 12.10 20.92
N ALA A 50 0.25 10.86 21.21
CA ALA A 50 0.92 9.73 20.56
C ALA A 50 0.69 9.78 19.05
N GLN A 51 1.74 9.48 18.26
CA GLN A 51 1.72 9.51 16.81
C GLN A 51 1.27 10.88 16.27
N TYR A 52 1.92 11.93 16.77
CA TYR A 52 1.53 13.32 16.50
C TYR A 52 1.53 13.68 15.01
N LEU A 53 2.46 13.11 14.24
CA LEU A 53 2.58 13.31 12.79
C LEU A 53 1.57 12.50 11.99
N ASP A 54 1.10 11.37 12.51
CA ASP A 54 0.08 10.54 11.87
C ASP A 54 -1.28 11.26 11.99
N ARG A 55 -1.65 12.02 10.96
CA ARG A 55 -2.84 12.90 11.00
C ARG A 55 -4.14 12.18 10.69
N MET A 56 -4.07 11.08 9.95
CA MET A 56 -5.24 10.29 9.59
C MET A 56 -5.63 9.36 10.75
N ASP A 57 -6.92 9.19 10.99
CA ASP A 57 -7.40 8.26 12.02
C ASP A 57 -6.95 6.83 11.74
N ILE A 58 -6.97 6.43 10.47
CA ILE A 58 -6.52 5.10 10.02
C ILE A 58 -5.02 4.86 10.25
N GLU A 59 -4.17 5.88 10.16
CA GLU A 59 -2.74 5.78 10.49
C GLU A 59 -2.57 5.41 11.96
N ARG A 60 -3.30 6.09 12.84
CA ARG A 60 -3.27 5.87 14.30
C ARG A 60 -3.88 4.53 14.70
N GLU A 61 -4.98 4.12 14.05
CA GLU A 61 -5.62 2.83 14.32
C GLU A 61 -4.74 1.65 13.92
N ARG A 62 -4.04 1.76 12.79
CA ARG A 62 -3.17 0.70 12.27
C ARG A 62 -1.73 0.77 12.76
N GLY A 63 -1.33 1.89 13.35
CA GLY A 63 0.05 2.13 13.80
C GLY A 63 1.05 2.28 12.65
N ILE A 64 0.60 2.71 11.46
CA ILE A 64 1.44 2.87 10.28
C ILE A 64 1.36 4.30 9.74
N THR A 65 2.46 4.82 9.24
CA THR A 65 2.47 6.06 8.47
C THR A 65 2.09 5.75 7.02
N ILE A 66 1.09 6.43 6.48
CA ILE A 66 0.62 6.29 5.11
C ILE A 66 1.15 7.44 4.26
N LYS A 67 1.10 8.67 4.80
CA LYS A 67 1.55 9.88 4.11
C LYS A 67 2.77 10.50 4.74
N SER A 68 3.71 10.92 3.89
CA SER A 68 4.90 11.65 4.35
C SER A 68 4.53 13.00 4.97
N GLN A 69 5.19 13.34 6.07
CA GLN A 69 5.03 14.61 6.77
C GLN A 69 6.40 15.25 6.95
N ALA A 70 6.54 16.50 6.55
CA ALA A 70 7.77 17.26 6.79
C ALA A 70 7.60 18.20 7.97
N VAL A 71 8.58 18.19 8.88
CA VAL A 71 8.57 19.07 10.06
C VAL A 71 9.94 19.72 10.23
N ARG A 72 9.93 21.05 10.38
CA ARG A 72 11.12 21.83 10.71
C ARG A 72 11.25 21.96 12.23
N MET A 73 12.40 21.55 12.76
CA MET A 73 12.73 21.56 14.18
C MET A 73 13.99 22.39 14.42
N PRO A 74 14.00 23.39 15.29
CA PRO A 74 15.22 24.07 15.73
C PRO A 74 15.94 23.19 16.76
N TRP A 75 17.25 22.98 16.59
CA TRP A 75 18.09 22.32 17.58
C TRP A 75 19.34 23.15 17.86
N ALA A 76 19.63 23.41 19.15
CA ALA A 76 20.83 24.09 19.58
C ALA A 76 21.93 23.07 19.87
N ALA A 77 23.00 23.10 19.07
CA ALA A 77 24.17 22.27 19.28
C ALA A 77 24.97 22.72 20.54
N GLU A 78 25.90 21.90 20.98
CA GLU A 78 26.75 22.18 22.14
C GLU A 78 27.54 23.52 22.05
N ASP A 79 27.90 23.95 20.85
CA ASP A 79 28.57 25.21 20.56
C ASP A 79 27.65 26.44 20.65
N GLY A 80 26.37 26.24 20.92
CA GLY A 80 25.33 27.28 20.97
C GLY A 80 24.76 27.68 19.61
N THR A 81 25.24 27.08 18.51
CA THR A 81 24.69 27.30 17.16
C THR A 81 23.34 26.62 17.01
N THR A 82 22.34 27.32 16.49
CA THR A 82 21.04 26.73 16.24
C THR A 82 20.92 26.25 14.81
N TYR A 83 20.67 24.97 14.64
CA TYR A 83 20.45 24.32 13.36
C TYR A 83 18.94 24.20 13.05
N ALA A 84 18.62 24.17 11.77
CA ALA A 84 17.29 23.85 11.25
C ALA A 84 17.28 22.39 10.81
N LEU A 85 16.65 21.53 11.59
CA LEU A 85 16.47 20.12 11.28
C LEU A 85 15.13 19.95 10.55
N ASN A 86 15.16 19.51 9.30
CA ASN A 86 13.96 19.15 8.55
C ASN A 86 13.86 17.63 8.54
N MET A 87 12.94 17.11 9.33
CA MET A 87 12.61 15.69 9.35
C MET A 87 11.47 15.42 8.39
N ILE A 88 11.65 14.45 7.50
CA ILE A 88 10.59 13.93 6.63
C ILE A 88 10.21 12.56 7.16
N ASP A 89 9.01 12.45 7.73
CA ASP A 89 8.45 11.18 8.18
C ASP A 89 7.95 10.39 6.98
N THR A 90 8.44 9.15 6.81
CA THR A 90 8.22 8.34 5.61
C THR A 90 7.36 7.12 5.92
N PRO A 91 6.49 6.65 4.99
CA PRO A 91 5.87 5.34 5.12
C PRO A 91 6.92 4.23 5.27
N GLY A 92 6.57 3.16 5.98
CA GLY A 92 7.47 2.01 6.18
C GLY A 92 7.12 0.78 5.34
N HIS A 93 5.98 0.75 4.65
CA HIS A 93 5.44 -0.43 3.97
C HIS A 93 5.82 -0.48 2.48
N VAL A 94 6.02 -1.70 1.95
CA VAL A 94 6.39 -1.95 0.55
C VAL A 94 5.43 -1.32 -0.47
N ASP A 95 4.13 -1.32 -0.21
CA ASP A 95 3.13 -0.71 -1.11
C ASP A 95 3.38 0.79 -1.34
N PHE A 96 4.08 1.45 -0.41
CA PHE A 96 4.41 2.88 -0.47
C PHE A 96 5.87 3.17 -0.84
N THR A 97 6.58 2.19 -1.42
CA THR A 97 8.00 2.34 -1.84
C THR A 97 8.20 3.58 -2.73
N TYR A 98 7.23 3.90 -3.57
CA TYR A 98 7.23 5.09 -4.40
C TYR A 98 7.26 6.40 -3.57
N GLU A 99 6.50 6.49 -2.49
CA GLU A 99 6.51 7.65 -1.58
C GLU A 99 7.80 7.71 -0.76
N VAL A 100 8.32 6.54 -0.36
CA VAL A 100 9.61 6.43 0.35
C VAL A 100 10.74 6.97 -0.53
N SER A 101 10.88 6.51 -1.76
CA SER A 101 11.96 6.94 -2.66
C SER A 101 12.00 8.45 -2.87
N ARG A 102 10.85 9.11 -2.90
CA ARG A 102 10.74 10.57 -3.06
C ARG A 102 11.08 11.34 -1.80
N SER A 103 10.66 10.82 -0.66
CA SER A 103 11.05 11.39 0.63
C SER A 103 12.56 11.28 0.84
N LEU A 104 13.17 10.16 0.43
CA LEU A 104 14.62 9.97 0.42
C LEU A 104 15.32 11.00 -0.49
N ALA A 105 14.80 11.21 -1.71
CA ALA A 105 15.37 12.18 -2.64
C ALA A 105 15.31 13.64 -2.12
N ALA A 106 14.47 13.93 -1.13
CA ALA A 106 14.40 15.23 -0.47
C ALA A 106 15.37 15.38 0.70
N CYS A 107 16.17 14.36 1.02
CA CYS A 107 17.07 14.33 2.17
C CYS A 107 18.56 14.21 1.77
N GLU A 108 19.45 14.61 2.67
CA GLU A 108 20.89 14.35 2.61
C GLU A 108 21.27 13.12 3.45
N GLY A 109 20.39 12.66 4.34
CA GLY A 109 20.65 11.47 5.13
C GLY A 109 19.40 10.78 5.64
N ALA A 110 19.60 9.57 6.16
CA ALA A 110 18.55 8.73 6.72
C ALA A 110 18.99 8.13 8.06
N ILE A 111 18.08 8.16 9.03
CA ILE A 111 18.21 7.40 10.27
C ILE A 111 17.69 6.00 9.99
N LEU A 112 18.56 4.99 10.05
CA LEU A 112 18.21 3.59 9.96
C LEU A 112 17.79 3.08 11.35
N LEU A 113 16.50 2.99 11.59
CA LEU A 113 15.94 2.61 12.89
C LEU A 113 15.61 1.13 12.96
N VAL A 114 16.25 0.41 13.88
CA VAL A 114 16.06 -1.02 14.10
C VAL A 114 15.63 -1.27 15.54
N ASP A 115 14.65 -2.16 15.73
CA ASP A 115 14.19 -2.60 17.05
C ASP A 115 15.25 -3.51 17.71
N ALA A 116 15.70 -3.17 18.91
CA ALA A 116 16.69 -3.93 19.67
C ALA A 116 16.21 -5.31 20.15
N ALA A 117 14.92 -5.64 20.00
CA ALA A 117 14.35 -6.93 20.33
C ALA A 117 14.04 -7.81 19.11
N GLN A 118 13.79 -7.20 17.93
CA GLN A 118 13.43 -7.91 16.69
C GLN A 118 14.59 -7.98 15.69
N GLY A 119 15.45 -6.94 15.65
CA GLY A 119 16.56 -6.84 14.72
C GLY A 119 16.17 -6.39 13.31
N ILE A 120 16.99 -6.70 12.31
CA ILE A 120 16.81 -6.28 10.93
C ILE A 120 15.67 -7.05 10.28
N GLU A 121 14.76 -6.36 9.59
CA GLU A 121 13.62 -6.93 8.85
C GLU A 121 13.73 -6.62 7.34
N ALA A 122 12.96 -7.31 6.49
CA ALA A 122 13.08 -7.19 5.03
C ALA A 122 12.86 -5.75 4.52
N GLN A 123 11.86 -5.04 5.06
CA GLN A 123 11.61 -3.65 4.71
C GLN A 123 12.74 -2.71 5.15
N THR A 124 13.42 -3.03 6.25
CA THR A 124 14.61 -2.28 6.67
C THR A 124 15.70 -2.35 5.62
N LEU A 125 15.96 -3.56 5.08
CA LEU A 125 16.94 -3.77 4.01
C LEU A 125 16.54 -3.05 2.71
N ALA A 126 15.28 -3.19 2.28
CA ALA A 126 14.80 -2.57 1.05
C ALA A 126 14.94 -1.04 1.11
N ASN A 127 14.52 -0.43 2.22
CA ASN A 127 14.63 1.01 2.41
C ASN A 127 16.10 1.47 2.56
N LEU A 128 16.96 0.65 3.16
CA LEU A 128 18.39 0.91 3.24
C LEU A 128 19.04 0.94 1.85
N TYR A 129 18.72 -0.03 0.99
CA TYR A 129 19.23 -0.05 -0.38
C TYR A 129 18.77 1.16 -1.19
N LEU A 130 17.51 1.58 -1.05
CA LEU A 130 17.03 2.82 -1.68
C LEU A 130 17.78 4.06 -1.18
N ALA A 131 18.10 4.11 0.12
CA ALA A 131 18.86 5.21 0.69
C ALA A 131 20.33 5.23 0.18
N ILE A 132 20.95 4.05 0.03
CA ILE A 132 22.30 3.91 -0.54
C ILE A 132 22.31 4.27 -2.03
N GLU A 133 21.33 3.82 -2.81
CA GLU A 133 21.17 4.21 -4.22
C GLU A 133 20.99 5.73 -4.38
N GLY A 134 20.35 6.37 -3.39
CA GLY A 134 20.22 7.83 -3.29
C GLY A 134 21.44 8.59 -2.77
N ASP A 135 22.57 7.91 -2.53
CA ASP A 135 23.81 8.48 -1.95
C ASP A 135 23.59 9.20 -0.60
N LEU A 136 22.66 8.70 0.21
CA LEU A 136 22.34 9.26 1.52
C LEU A 136 23.32 8.81 2.60
N THR A 137 23.68 9.72 3.49
CA THR A 137 24.43 9.38 4.71
C THR A 137 23.52 8.62 5.68
N ILE A 138 23.92 7.42 6.10
CA ILE A 138 23.12 6.56 6.98
C ILE A 138 23.60 6.69 8.43
N ILE A 139 22.68 7.00 9.34
CA ILE A 139 22.92 6.98 10.79
C ILE A 139 22.22 5.73 11.36
N PRO A 140 22.98 4.70 11.78
CA PRO A 140 22.38 3.49 12.34
C PRO A 140 21.94 3.71 13.80
N VAL A 141 20.71 3.28 14.10
CA VAL A 141 20.09 3.48 15.42
C VAL A 141 19.35 2.22 15.87
N LEU A 142 19.65 1.74 17.06
CA LEU A 142 18.89 0.72 17.77
C LEU A 142 17.88 1.38 18.73
N ASN A 143 16.62 1.11 18.51
CA ASN A 143 15.53 1.61 19.34
C ASN A 143 15.00 0.54 20.31
N LYS A 144 14.23 1.00 21.28
CA LYS A 144 13.56 0.15 22.30
C LYS A 144 14.56 -0.59 23.20
N ILE A 145 15.70 0.02 23.51
CA ILE A 145 16.69 -0.55 24.43
C ILE A 145 16.14 -0.73 25.86
N ASP A 146 15.02 -0.09 26.19
CA ASP A 146 14.30 -0.22 27.45
C ASP A 146 13.53 -1.55 27.59
N LEU A 147 13.40 -2.34 26.53
CA LEU A 147 12.68 -3.60 26.59
C LEU A 147 13.50 -4.71 27.29
N PRO A 148 12.88 -5.55 28.15
CA PRO A 148 13.60 -6.62 28.86
C PRO A 148 14.25 -7.67 27.95
N ASN A 149 13.72 -7.86 26.73
CA ASN A 149 14.21 -8.80 25.73
C ASN A 149 15.10 -8.14 24.67
N ALA A 150 15.48 -6.88 24.84
CA ALA A 150 16.40 -6.21 23.95
C ALA A 150 17.79 -6.85 23.96
N GLN A 151 18.40 -6.98 22.78
CA GLN A 151 19.75 -7.54 22.57
C GLN A 151 20.63 -6.53 21.79
N PRO A 152 20.93 -5.35 22.38
CA PRO A 152 21.54 -4.26 21.66
C PRO A 152 22.94 -4.61 21.12
N GLU A 153 23.75 -5.41 21.82
CA GLU A 153 25.09 -5.78 21.37
C GLU A 153 25.04 -6.70 20.12
N LYS A 154 24.10 -7.67 20.12
CA LYS A 154 23.89 -8.57 18.98
C LYS A 154 23.49 -7.79 17.74
N TYR A 155 22.44 -6.98 17.85
CA TYR A 155 21.89 -6.28 16.70
C TYR A 155 22.73 -5.08 16.25
N ALA A 156 23.54 -4.47 17.14
CA ALA A 156 24.54 -3.51 16.74
C ALA A 156 25.60 -4.15 15.82
N ALA A 157 26.07 -5.34 16.16
CA ALA A 157 27.00 -6.09 15.31
C ALA A 157 26.38 -6.49 13.95
N GLU A 158 25.11 -6.89 13.92
CA GLU A 158 24.40 -7.21 12.67
C GLU A 158 24.26 -5.98 11.76
N ILE A 159 23.87 -4.82 12.31
CA ILE A 159 23.76 -3.57 11.57
C ILE A 159 25.14 -3.11 11.07
N ALA A 160 26.16 -3.16 11.94
CA ALA A 160 27.52 -2.77 11.60
C ALA A 160 28.07 -3.59 10.42
N ASN A 161 27.85 -4.91 10.43
CA ASN A 161 28.23 -5.77 9.31
C ASN A 161 27.46 -5.43 8.01
N LEU A 162 26.20 -5.04 8.12
CA LEU A 162 25.37 -4.71 6.96
C LEU A 162 25.81 -3.43 6.26
N ILE A 163 26.13 -2.38 7.03
CA ILE A 163 26.47 -1.06 6.48
C ILE A 163 27.98 -0.79 6.41
N GLY A 164 28.80 -1.67 6.99
CA GLY A 164 30.26 -1.55 6.97
C GLY A 164 30.83 -0.52 7.96
N CYS A 165 30.22 -0.38 9.15
CA CYS A 165 30.73 0.46 10.24
C CYS A 165 31.17 -0.40 11.45
N GLU A 166 31.62 0.26 12.53
CA GLU A 166 31.93 -0.44 13.78
C GLU A 166 30.64 -0.55 14.65
N PRO A 167 30.47 -1.62 15.48
CA PRO A 167 29.31 -1.77 16.35
C PRO A 167 29.11 -0.60 17.34
N GLU A 168 30.19 0.10 17.70
CA GLU A 168 30.17 1.27 18.57
C GLU A 168 29.58 2.52 17.92
N ASP A 169 29.55 2.57 16.59
CA ASP A 169 28.93 3.66 15.82
C ASP A 169 27.41 3.56 15.79
N VAL A 170 26.86 2.40 16.17
CA VAL A 170 25.41 2.18 16.23
C VAL A 170 24.84 2.83 17.49
N LEU A 171 24.07 3.89 17.30
CA LEU A 171 23.48 4.63 18.42
C LEU A 171 22.36 3.81 19.08
N LYS A 172 22.29 3.88 20.40
CA LYS A 172 21.31 3.14 21.22
C LYS A 172 20.33 4.13 21.83
N VAL A 173 19.04 3.99 21.52
CA VAL A 173 17.99 4.92 21.96
C VAL A 173 16.75 4.21 22.48
N SER A 174 15.95 4.93 23.26
CA SER A 174 14.57 4.58 23.52
C SER A 174 13.67 5.78 23.18
N GLY A 175 12.93 5.70 22.10
CA GLY A 175 11.93 6.72 21.76
C GLY A 175 10.86 6.88 22.86
N LYS A 176 10.56 5.80 23.60
CA LYS A 176 9.59 5.81 24.70
C LYS A 176 10.10 6.57 25.92
N THR A 177 11.31 6.31 26.38
CA THR A 177 11.86 6.96 27.58
C THR A 177 12.58 8.28 27.26
N GLY A 178 13.06 8.45 26.03
CA GLY A 178 13.89 9.57 25.59
C GLY A 178 15.40 9.34 25.74
N GLU A 179 15.80 8.20 26.28
CA GLU A 179 17.21 7.85 26.45
C GLU A 179 17.94 7.84 25.10
N GLY A 180 19.10 8.50 25.02
CA GLY A 180 19.95 8.59 23.85
C GLY A 180 19.45 9.50 22.71
N VAL A 181 18.23 10.05 22.77
CA VAL A 181 17.64 10.80 21.64
C VAL A 181 18.29 12.19 21.48
N GLU A 182 18.71 12.85 22.55
CA GLU A 182 19.47 14.11 22.45
C GLU A 182 20.80 13.90 21.73
N ALA A 183 21.54 12.86 22.10
CA ALA A 183 22.79 12.50 21.44
C ALA A 183 22.57 12.15 19.94
N LEU A 184 21.44 11.51 19.61
CA LEU A 184 21.07 11.25 18.21
C LEU A 184 20.88 12.57 17.43
N LEU A 185 20.22 13.58 18.01
CA LEU A 185 20.04 14.89 17.36
C LEU A 185 21.38 15.60 17.14
N ASP A 186 22.32 15.47 18.06
CA ASP A 186 23.68 16.02 17.91
C ASP A 186 24.47 15.27 16.81
N GLU A 187 24.34 13.94 16.74
CA GLU A 187 24.97 13.15 15.67
C GLU A 187 24.38 13.44 14.29
N VAL A 188 23.08 13.72 14.17
CA VAL A 188 22.44 14.21 12.94
C VAL A 188 23.15 15.48 12.43
N ILE A 189 23.48 16.43 13.31
CA ILE A 189 24.20 17.65 12.93
C ILE A 189 25.63 17.35 12.49
N LYS A 190 26.32 16.46 13.20
CA LYS A 190 27.74 16.16 12.96
C LYS A 190 27.96 15.34 11.68
N GLN A 191 27.15 14.32 11.47
CA GLN A 191 27.36 13.33 10.41
C GLN A 191 26.70 13.73 9.09
N LEU A 192 25.51 14.37 9.11
CA LEU A 192 24.84 14.70 7.87
C LEU A 192 25.48 15.92 7.19
N PRO A 193 25.71 15.84 5.88
CA PRO A 193 26.18 17.00 5.13
C PRO A 193 25.08 18.06 5.04
N PRO A 194 25.45 19.34 4.90
CA PRO A 194 24.50 20.39 4.55
C PRO A 194 24.02 20.22 3.11
N PRO A 195 22.80 20.73 2.78
CA PRO A 195 22.32 20.72 1.41
C PRO A 195 23.21 21.57 0.50
N VAL A 196 23.41 21.07 -0.71
CA VAL A 196 24.23 21.73 -1.75
C VAL A 196 23.29 22.32 -2.81
N GLY A 197 23.58 23.56 -3.27
CA GLY A 197 22.84 24.24 -4.34
C GLY A 197 23.33 25.66 -4.58
N GLU A 198 22.91 26.26 -5.69
CA GLU A 198 23.32 27.60 -6.11
C GLU A 198 22.22 28.62 -5.80
N ALA A 199 22.48 29.55 -4.85
CA ALA A 199 21.50 30.52 -4.38
C ALA A 199 21.09 31.56 -5.46
N ASP A 200 21.97 31.88 -6.40
CA ASP A 200 21.72 32.86 -7.47
C ASP A 200 21.21 32.23 -8.78
N ALA A 201 21.13 30.90 -8.84
CA ALA A 201 20.59 30.19 -9.98
C ALA A 201 19.07 30.35 -10.12
N PRO A 202 18.48 30.05 -11.29
CA PRO A 202 17.04 29.90 -11.42
C PRO A 202 16.49 28.90 -10.41
N ALA A 203 15.36 29.24 -9.77
CA ALA A 203 14.77 28.38 -8.75
C ALA A 203 14.44 26.99 -9.31
N ARG A 204 14.86 25.95 -8.60
CA ARG A 204 14.46 24.57 -8.80
C ARG A 204 14.04 23.97 -7.46
N ALA A 205 12.79 23.62 -7.33
CA ALA A 205 12.27 22.96 -6.14
C ALA A 205 11.61 21.64 -6.53
N MET A 206 11.98 20.56 -5.85
CA MET A 206 11.43 19.22 -6.06
C MET A 206 10.15 19.07 -5.26
N ILE A 207 9.07 18.62 -5.89
CA ILE A 207 7.83 18.23 -5.21
C ILE A 207 7.99 16.81 -4.68
N PHE A 208 7.95 16.62 -3.37
CA PHE A 208 8.00 15.29 -2.78
C PHE A 208 6.65 14.80 -2.25
N ASP A 209 5.68 15.69 -2.00
CA ASP A 209 4.29 15.33 -1.67
C ASP A 209 3.32 16.45 -2.08
N SER A 210 2.04 16.10 -2.26
CA SER A 210 0.95 17.03 -2.54
C SER A 210 -0.33 16.56 -1.86
N VAL A 211 -1.00 17.48 -1.14
CA VAL A 211 -2.22 17.18 -0.39
C VAL A 211 -3.30 18.19 -0.77
N TYR A 212 -4.52 17.72 -0.98
CA TYR A 212 -5.66 18.58 -1.19
C TYR A 212 -6.28 19.00 0.14
N ASP A 213 -6.32 20.30 0.38
CA ASP A 213 -7.02 20.95 1.49
C ASP A 213 -8.30 21.60 0.97
N THR A 214 -9.44 21.36 1.61
CA THR A 214 -10.75 21.86 1.18
C THR A 214 -10.85 23.37 1.17
N TYR A 215 -10.04 24.07 1.97
CA TYR A 215 -10.03 25.53 2.10
C TYR A 215 -8.92 26.21 1.30
N ARG A 216 -7.75 25.54 1.20
CA ARG A 216 -6.54 26.11 0.59
C ARG A 216 -6.28 25.61 -0.83
N GLY A 217 -7.00 24.59 -1.27
CA GLY A 217 -6.71 23.86 -2.51
C GLY A 217 -5.52 22.93 -2.36
N VAL A 218 -4.74 22.71 -3.41
CA VAL A 218 -3.55 21.84 -3.35
C VAL A 218 -2.43 22.52 -2.59
N VAL A 219 -1.98 21.88 -1.52
CA VAL A 219 -0.79 22.21 -0.75
C VAL A 219 0.33 21.32 -1.25
N THR A 220 1.34 21.90 -1.88
CA THR A 220 2.46 21.18 -2.48
C THR A 220 3.67 21.27 -1.56
N TYR A 221 4.20 20.14 -1.12
CA TYR A 221 5.41 20.08 -0.31
C TYR A 221 6.65 19.99 -1.20
N VAL A 222 7.60 20.86 -0.95
CA VAL A 222 8.79 21.00 -1.79
C VAL A 222 10.08 21.06 -0.98
N ARG A 223 11.17 20.62 -1.60
CA ARG A 223 12.52 20.95 -1.22
C ARG A 223 13.15 21.85 -2.29
N VAL A 224 13.67 23.01 -1.89
CA VAL A 224 14.39 23.91 -2.80
C VAL A 224 15.82 23.39 -2.97
N VAL A 225 16.19 23.10 -4.21
CA VAL A 225 17.55 22.67 -4.55
C VAL A 225 18.40 23.87 -4.93
N ASP A 226 17.92 24.71 -5.85
CA ASP A 226 18.61 25.93 -6.27
C ASP A 226 17.70 27.15 -6.20
N GLY A 227 18.33 28.30 -6.11
CA GLY A 227 17.66 29.59 -6.15
C GLY A 227 16.78 29.85 -4.93
N LYS A 228 15.73 30.60 -5.16
CA LYS A 228 14.79 31.01 -4.12
C LYS A 228 13.38 31.14 -4.68
N LEU A 229 12.39 30.76 -3.89
CA LEU A 229 10.97 31.00 -4.16
C LEU A 229 10.41 32.03 -3.16
N THR A 230 9.63 33.01 -3.66
CA THR A 230 9.00 34.04 -2.81
C THR A 230 7.51 34.17 -3.11
N PRO A 231 6.68 34.60 -2.13
CA PRO A 231 5.25 34.75 -2.33
C PRO A 231 4.93 35.77 -3.46
N ARG A 232 3.83 35.55 -4.15
CA ARG A 232 3.31 36.35 -5.27
C ARG A 232 4.12 36.26 -6.57
N GLU A 233 5.12 35.40 -6.63
CA GLU A 233 5.79 35.08 -7.88
C GLU A 233 4.93 34.14 -8.73
N LYS A 234 5.15 34.16 -10.04
CA LYS A 234 4.60 33.16 -10.96
C LYS A 234 5.59 32.02 -11.06
N ILE A 235 5.14 30.85 -10.69
CA ILE A 235 5.87 29.60 -10.79
C ILE A 235 5.37 28.76 -11.95
N GLN A 236 6.20 27.85 -12.44
CA GLN A 236 5.87 26.90 -13.51
C GLN A 236 6.18 25.50 -13.03
N MET A 237 5.24 24.58 -13.24
CA MET A 237 5.45 23.14 -13.12
C MET A 237 6.12 22.65 -14.40
N MET A 238 7.32 22.09 -14.29
CA MET A 238 8.13 21.79 -15.49
C MET A 238 7.57 20.62 -16.31
N SER A 239 6.96 19.60 -15.68
CA SER A 239 6.39 18.44 -16.39
C SER A 239 5.15 18.80 -17.22
N THR A 240 4.28 19.68 -16.71
CA THR A 240 3.03 20.06 -17.36
C THR A 240 3.12 21.37 -18.13
N GLY A 241 4.15 22.19 -17.86
CA GLY A 241 4.30 23.53 -18.39
C GLY A 241 3.29 24.55 -17.82
N THR A 242 2.43 24.14 -16.89
CA THR A 242 1.39 24.99 -16.30
C THR A 242 2.01 26.05 -15.40
N THR A 243 1.46 27.27 -15.47
CA THR A 243 1.95 28.42 -14.68
C THR A 243 0.90 28.81 -13.66
N HIS A 244 1.33 29.01 -12.41
CA HIS A 244 0.47 29.39 -11.30
C HIS A 244 1.07 30.55 -10.50
N GLU A 245 0.23 31.32 -9.85
CA GLU A 245 0.67 32.33 -8.88
C GLU A 245 0.89 31.67 -7.52
N LEU A 246 2.04 31.94 -6.89
CA LEU A 246 2.36 31.44 -5.56
C LEU A 246 1.66 32.31 -4.51
N LEU A 247 0.50 31.85 -4.02
CA LEU A 247 -0.34 32.60 -3.08
C LEU A 247 0.28 32.64 -1.68
N GLU A 248 0.78 31.50 -1.22
CA GLU A 248 1.41 31.36 0.09
C GLU A 248 2.60 30.39 -0.01
N ILE A 249 3.63 30.66 0.77
CA ILE A 249 4.81 29.80 0.96
C ILE A 249 5.13 29.76 2.44
N GLY A 250 5.55 28.59 2.93
CA GLY A 250 5.84 28.45 4.35
C GLY A 250 6.55 27.14 4.70
N VAL A 251 6.76 26.96 5.99
CA VAL A 251 7.32 25.73 6.60
C VAL A 251 6.32 25.10 7.54
N SER A 252 6.47 23.80 7.84
CA SER A 252 5.66 23.11 8.84
C SER A 252 6.47 22.94 10.13
N SER A 253 5.98 23.48 11.26
CA SER A 253 6.68 23.42 12.56
C SER A 253 5.73 23.25 13.76
N PRO A 254 5.04 22.16 13.97
CA PRO A 254 4.53 21.14 13.05
C PRO A 254 3.33 21.65 12.23
N ASN A 255 2.73 22.78 12.63
CA ASN A 255 1.66 23.41 11.89
C ASN A 255 2.23 24.27 10.75
N PRO A 256 1.49 24.48 9.67
CA PRO A 256 1.90 25.39 8.61
C PRO A 256 2.14 26.81 9.12
N GLU A 257 3.32 27.34 8.88
CA GLU A 257 3.72 28.72 9.23
C GLU A 257 4.13 29.46 7.96
N PRO A 258 3.39 30.49 7.53
CA PRO A 258 3.74 31.29 6.36
C PRO A 258 5.07 32.01 6.56
N THR A 259 5.88 32.07 5.49
CA THR A 259 7.21 32.67 5.50
C THR A 259 7.39 33.67 4.36
N LYS A 260 8.52 34.38 4.35
CA LYS A 260 8.86 35.34 3.28
C LYS A 260 9.46 34.65 2.03
N GLY A 261 9.65 33.37 2.05
CA GLY A 261 10.19 32.56 0.97
C GLY A 261 10.88 31.31 1.47
N LEU A 262 11.40 30.51 0.54
CA LEU A 262 12.26 29.36 0.79
C LEU A 262 13.52 29.48 -0.08
N GLY A 263 14.69 29.26 0.51
CA GLY A 263 16.00 29.27 -0.15
C GLY A 263 16.59 27.86 -0.29
N VAL A 264 17.81 27.78 -0.77
CA VAL A 264 18.55 26.52 -0.99
C VAL A 264 18.51 25.61 0.25
N GLY A 265 18.16 24.36 0.04
CA GLY A 265 18.09 23.33 1.07
C GLY A 265 16.86 23.38 1.96
N GLU A 266 16.04 24.40 1.87
CA GLU A 266 14.85 24.51 2.71
C GLU A 266 13.72 23.59 2.23
N VAL A 267 13.07 22.95 3.19
CA VAL A 267 11.87 22.13 3.01
C VAL A 267 10.66 22.93 3.51
N GLY A 268 9.62 22.99 2.69
CA GLY A 268 8.42 23.74 3.02
C GLY A 268 7.23 23.40 2.13
N TYR A 269 6.22 24.27 2.15
CA TYR A 269 5.01 24.09 1.36
C TYR A 269 4.72 25.30 0.47
N LEU A 270 4.03 25.04 -0.63
CA LEU A 270 3.53 26.04 -1.59
C LEU A 270 2.01 25.90 -1.69
N ILE A 271 1.31 27.04 -1.75
CA ILE A 271 -0.12 27.12 -2.06
C ILE A 271 -0.29 27.96 -3.31
N THR A 272 -0.84 27.37 -4.37
CA THR A 272 -0.97 28.00 -5.69
C THR A 272 -2.42 28.19 -6.14
N GLY A 273 -3.40 27.79 -5.32
CA GLY A 273 -4.81 27.80 -5.69
C GLY A 273 -5.21 26.75 -6.73
N VAL A 274 -4.32 25.82 -7.08
CA VAL A 274 -4.62 24.64 -7.89
C VAL A 274 -5.64 23.79 -7.15
N LYS A 275 -6.63 23.28 -7.87
CA LYS A 275 -7.71 22.48 -7.29
C LYS A 275 -7.57 20.97 -7.58
N ASP A 276 -6.57 20.58 -8.35
CA ASP A 276 -6.35 19.22 -8.79
C ASP A 276 -4.88 18.83 -8.60
N VAL A 277 -4.59 17.86 -7.73
CA VAL A 277 -3.22 17.38 -7.45
C VAL A 277 -2.50 16.86 -8.70
N ARG A 278 -3.23 16.42 -9.73
CA ARG A 278 -2.64 16.00 -11.01
C ARG A 278 -1.89 17.11 -11.74
N GLN A 279 -2.16 18.37 -11.43
CA GLN A 279 -1.41 19.54 -11.93
C GLN A 279 -0.16 19.86 -11.11
N SER A 280 -0.04 19.25 -9.91
CA SER A 280 1.11 19.38 -9.01
C SER A 280 1.63 17.96 -8.72
N LYS A 281 2.14 17.31 -9.76
CA LYS A 281 2.58 15.92 -9.69
C LYS A 281 3.77 15.78 -8.75
N VAL A 282 3.72 14.80 -7.88
CA VAL A 282 4.84 14.46 -7.00
C VAL A 282 6.02 14.00 -7.86
N GLY A 283 7.24 14.47 -7.57
CA GLY A 283 8.45 14.27 -8.38
C GLY A 283 8.65 15.32 -9.49
N ASP A 284 7.69 16.22 -9.71
CA ASP A 284 7.87 17.34 -10.64
C ASP A 284 8.79 18.42 -10.06
N THR A 285 9.30 19.26 -10.93
CA THR A 285 10.13 20.41 -10.59
C THR A 285 9.35 21.70 -10.70
N VAL A 286 9.36 22.50 -9.65
CA VAL A 286 8.84 23.87 -9.64
C VAL A 286 9.96 24.83 -9.96
N THR A 287 9.72 25.74 -10.93
CA THR A 287 10.66 26.81 -11.28
C THR A 287 9.94 28.17 -11.34
N ASN A 288 10.71 29.25 -11.36
CA ASN A 288 10.14 30.60 -11.57
C ASN A 288 9.81 30.78 -13.06
N SER A 289 8.58 31.20 -13.39
CA SER A 289 8.14 31.34 -14.79
C SER A 289 8.81 32.49 -15.55
N LEU A 290 9.38 33.50 -14.88
CA LEU A 290 10.10 34.60 -15.51
C LEU A 290 11.57 34.29 -15.78
N LYS A 291 12.16 33.41 -14.95
CA LYS A 291 13.52 32.87 -15.11
C LYS A 291 13.48 31.36 -14.95
N PRO A 292 12.91 30.64 -15.92
CA PRO A 292 12.78 29.20 -15.79
C PRO A 292 14.14 28.51 -15.83
N ALA A 293 14.29 27.47 -15.06
CA ALA A 293 15.44 26.57 -15.15
C ALA A 293 15.40 25.82 -16.50
N SER A 294 16.56 25.51 -17.03
CA SER A 294 16.72 24.79 -18.30
C SER A 294 16.45 23.29 -18.17
N GLU A 295 16.68 22.73 -16.99
CA GLU A 295 16.59 21.29 -16.71
C GLU A 295 15.77 21.03 -15.45
N SER A 296 14.89 20.02 -15.52
CA SER A 296 14.18 19.52 -14.37
C SER A 296 15.11 18.71 -13.46
N LEU A 297 14.75 18.61 -12.19
CA LEU A 297 15.36 17.67 -11.27
C LEU A 297 14.96 16.25 -11.69
N GLY A 298 15.91 15.31 -11.68
CA GLY A 298 15.67 13.93 -12.06
C GLY A 298 14.79 13.18 -11.03
N GLY A 299 14.31 11.99 -11.41
CA GLY A 299 13.62 11.07 -10.50
C GLY A 299 12.08 11.10 -10.58
N TYR A 300 11.50 11.72 -11.60
CA TYR A 300 10.06 11.60 -11.84
C TYR A 300 9.74 10.24 -12.47
N GLU A 301 9.07 9.38 -11.71
CA GLU A 301 8.39 8.19 -12.21
C GLU A 301 6.91 8.25 -11.82
N GLU A 302 6.03 7.85 -12.71
CA GLU A 302 4.60 7.80 -12.42
C GLU A 302 4.28 6.48 -11.70
N ALA A 303 3.61 6.56 -10.55
CA ALA A 303 3.18 5.36 -9.82
C ALA A 303 2.17 4.59 -10.68
N LYS A 304 2.48 3.33 -11.01
CA LYS A 304 1.59 2.47 -11.79
C LYS A 304 0.85 1.52 -10.85
N PRO A 305 -0.48 1.43 -10.96
CA PRO A 305 -1.24 0.42 -10.21
C PRO A 305 -0.81 -0.99 -10.63
N MET A 306 -0.64 -1.85 -9.63
CA MET A 306 -0.25 -3.26 -9.84
C MET A 306 -1.37 -4.24 -9.51
N VAL A 307 -2.32 -3.82 -8.67
CA VAL A 307 -3.45 -4.62 -8.20
C VAL A 307 -4.75 -3.91 -8.53
N PHE A 308 -5.72 -4.64 -9.05
CA PHE A 308 -7.03 -4.11 -9.41
C PHE A 308 -8.14 -4.87 -8.69
N SER A 309 -9.17 -4.14 -8.23
CA SER A 309 -10.38 -4.71 -7.63
C SER A 309 -11.59 -3.91 -8.06
N GLY A 310 -12.71 -4.58 -8.29
CA GLY A 310 -14.00 -3.93 -8.47
C GLY A 310 -14.56 -3.49 -7.11
N LEU A 311 -14.96 -2.24 -6.98
CA LEU A 311 -15.66 -1.72 -5.80
C LEU A 311 -17.10 -1.39 -6.16
N TYR A 312 -18.05 -2.01 -5.45
CA TYR A 312 -19.48 -1.86 -5.69
C TYR A 312 -20.17 -1.42 -4.41
N PRO A 313 -21.09 -0.44 -4.48
CA PRO A 313 -21.89 -0.08 -3.31
C PRO A 313 -22.87 -1.22 -3.00
N MET A 314 -23.13 -1.48 -1.70
CA MET A 314 -24.14 -2.45 -1.28
C MET A 314 -25.55 -2.01 -1.71
N ASP A 315 -25.85 -0.72 -1.66
CA ASP A 315 -27.05 -0.14 -2.22
C ASP A 315 -26.72 0.55 -3.56
N GLY A 316 -27.34 0.11 -4.66
CA GLY A 316 -27.10 0.69 -5.99
C GLY A 316 -27.41 2.19 -6.08
N THR A 317 -28.18 2.75 -5.15
CA THR A 317 -28.45 4.19 -5.06
C THR A 317 -27.22 5.00 -4.62
N ASP A 318 -26.24 4.36 -3.99
CA ASP A 318 -25.00 4.98 -3.51
C ASP A 318 -23.90 5.08 -4.58
N TYR A 319 -24.14 4.61 -5.81
CA TYR A 319 -23.17 4.71 -6.91
C TYR A 319 -22.66 6.15 -7.17
N PRO A 320 -23.51 7.21 -7.20
CA PRO A 320 -23.02 8.57 -7.34
C PRO A 320 -22.17 9.02 -6.14
N ALA A 321 -22.53 8.61 -4.92
CA ALA A 321 -21.78 8.92 -3.71
C ALA A 321 -20.39 8.23 -3.71
N LEU A 322 -20.32 6.98 -4.19
CA LEU A 322 -19.06 6.27 -4.35
C LEU A 322 -18.15 6.96 -5.37
N ARG A 323 -18.69 7.43 -6.50
CA ARG A 323 -17.91 8.20 -7.48
C ARG A 323 -17.33 9.46 -6.86
N ASP A 324 -18.17 10.25 -6.18
CA ASP A 324 -17.75 11.51 -5.56
C ASP A 324 -16.71 11.27 -4.45
N ALA A 325 -16.78 10.15 -3.74
CA ALA A 325 -15.80 9.74 -2.74
C ALA A 325 -14.47 9.33 -3.38
N LEU A 326 -14.48 8.55 -4.47
CA LEU A 326 -13.28 8.18 -5.22
C LEU A 326 -12.60 9.41 -5.84
N ASP A 327 -13.37 10.35 -6.42
CA ASP A 327 -12.86 11.64 -6.90
C ASP A 327 -12.10 12.40 -5.79
N LYS A 328 -12.68 12.48 -4.59
CA LYS A 328 -12.04 13.14 -3.44
C LYS A 328 -10.79 12.41 -2.95
N LEU A 329 -10.81 11.08 -2.91
CA LEU A 329 -9.63 10.31 -2.53
C LEU A 329 -8.49 10.48 -3.54
N GLN A 330 -8.80 10.46 -4.84
CA GLN A 330 -7.83 10.66 -5.91
C GLN A 330 -7.17 12.05 -5.87
N LEU A 331 -7.84 13.07 -5.31
CA LEU A 331 -7.22 14.38 -5.07
C LEU A 331 -6.04 14.31 -4.09
N ASN A 332 -6.01 13.30 -3.22
CA ASN A 332 -4.96 13.10 -2.21
C ASN A 332 -4.06 11.90 -2.49
N ASP A 333 -4.36 11.13 -3.54
CA ASP A 333 -3.69 9.89 -3.86
C ASP A 333 -3.49 9.78 -5.38
N ALA A 334 -2.31 10.17 -5.83
CA ALA A 334 -1.98 10.18 -7.26
C ALA A 334 -1.85 8.76 -7.85
N ALA A 335 -1.67 7.75 -7.02
CA ALA A 335 -1.55 6.35 -7.45
C ALA A 335 -2.92 5.68 -7.62
N LEU A 336 -3.98 6.24 -7.03
CA LEU A 336 -5.33 5.72 -7.15
C LEU A 336 -5.91 6.01 -8.53
N THR A 337 -6.22 4.96 -9.28
CA THR A 337 -6.89 5.06 -10.58
C THR A 337 -8.23 4.34 -10.52
N TYR A 338 -9.24 4.84 -11.22
CA TYR A 338 -10.51 4.14 -11.29
C TYR A 338 -11.25 4.43 -12.60
N GLU A 339 -12.05 3.49 -13.02
CA GLU A 339 -12.92 3.58 -14.18
C GLU A 339 -14.28 2.93 -13.89
N PRO A 340 -15.38 3.40 -14.53
CA PRO A 340 -16.69 2.79 -14.35
C PRO A 340 -16.70 1.33 -14.78
N GLU A 341 -17.28 0.47 -13.96
CA GLU A 341 -17.45 -0.96 -14.22
C GLU A 341 -18.91 -1.38 -13.98
N THR A 342 -19.36 -2.37 -14.73
CA THR A 342 -20.69 -2.95 -14.54
C THR A 342 -20.58 -4.46 -14.39
N SER A 343 -21.05 -4.99 -13.28
CA SER A 343 -21.20 -6.42 -13.03
C SER A 343 -22.64 -6.85 -13.21
N VAL A 344 -22.85 -7.99 -13.86
CA VAL A 344 -24.19 -8.57 -14.00
C VAL A 344 -24.78 -8.95 -12.63
N ALA A 345 -23.91 -9.33 -11.69
CA ALA A 345 -24.29 -9.77 -10.35
C ALA A 345 -24.40 -8.61 -9.34
N LEU A 346 -23.50 -7.61 -9.41
CA LEU A 346 -23.35 -6.56 -8.40
C LEU A 346 -23.88 -5.18 -8.86
N GLY A 347 -24.21 -5.03 -10.16
CA GLY A 347 -24.68 -3.77 -10.72
C GLY A 347 -23.55 -2.81 -11.09
N PHE A 348 -23.77 -1.51 -10.89
CA PHE A 348 -22.80 -0.46 -11.23
C PHE A 348 -21.80 -0.27 -10.11
N GLY A 349 -20.53 -0.17 -10.47
CA GLY A 349 -19.40 0.04 -9.59
C GLY A 349 -18.21 0.67 -10.32
N PHE A 350 -17.04 0.52 -9.74
CA PHE A 350 -15.80 1.02 -10.33
C PHE A 350 -14.71 -0.04 -10.26
N ARG A 351 -13.95 -0.18 -11.35
CA ARG A 351 -12.67 -0.88 -11.37
C ARG A 351 -11.61 0.06 -10.85
N VAL A 352 -10.98 -0.31 -9.74
CA VAL A 352 -10.03 0.55 -9.04
C VAL A 352 -8.65 -0.10 -9.04
N GLY A 353 -7.64 0.68 -9.40
CA GLY A 353 -6.24 0.27 -9.40
C GLY A 353 -5.50 0.78 -8.16
N PHE A 354 -4.67 -0.08 -7.57
CA PHE A 354 -3.94 0.13 -6.33
C PHE A 354 -2.47 -0.25 -6.49
N LEU A 355 -1.60 0.33 -5.67
CA LEU A 355 -0.19 -0.05 -5.61
C LEU A 355 0.02 -1.46 -5.07
N GLY A 356 -0.78 -1.88 -4.11
CA GLY A 356 -0.74 -3.19 -3.48
C GLY A 356 -1.98 -3.45 -2.62
N LEU A 357 -1.92 -4.53 -1.81
CA LEU A 357 -3.06 -4.94 -0.97
C LEU A 357 -3.33 -3.99 0.18
N LEU A 358 -2.30 -3.51 0.86
CA LEU A 358 -2.48 -2.58 1.96
C LEU A 358 -3.09 -1.27 1.46
N HIS A 359 -2.69 -0.81 0.28
CA HIS A 359 -3.28 0.36 -0.37
C HIS A 359 -4.78 0.14 -0.67
N LEU A 360 -5.16 -1.05 -1.17
CA LEU A 360 -6.58 -1.43 -1.38
C LEU A 360 -7.35 -1.41 -0.05
N GLU A 361 -6.82 -2.03 0.99
CA GLU A 361 -7.49 -2.10 2.29
C GLU A 361 -7.68 -0.71 2.93
N ILE A 362 -6.65 0.13 2.88
CA ILE A 362 -6.70 1.50 3.38
C ILE A 362 -7.75 2.31 2.62
N THR A 363 -7.74 2.24 1.28
CA THR A 363 -8.70 2.96 0.45
C THR A 363 -10.13 2.52 0.75
N ARG A 364 -10.38 1.20 0.87
CA ARG A 364 -11.68 0.67 1.24
C ARG A 364 -12.11 1.15 2.62
N GLN A 365 -11.25 1.03 3.63
CA GLN A 365 -11.56 1.48 5.00
C GLN A 365 -11.85 2.98 5.06
N ARG A 366 -11.14 3.79 4.26
CA ARG A 366 -11.42 5.23 4.15
C ARG A 366 -12.77 5.51 3.51
N LEU A 367 -13.13 4.80 2.44
CA LEU A 367 -14.46 4.91 1.82
C LEU A 367 -15.57 4.54 2.81
N GLU A 368 -15.37 3.50 3.62
CA GLU A 368 -16.32 3.07 4.65
C GLU A 368 -16.41 4.06 5.81
N SER A 369 -15.27 4.52 6.36
CA SER A 369 -15.23 5.35 7.58
C SER A 369 -15.42 6.86 7.32
N GLU A 370 -14.77 7.42 6.28
CA GLU A 370 -14.83 8.86 6.00
C GLU A 370 -16.07 9.27 5.19
N PHE A 371 -16.58 8.35 4.33
CA PHE A 371 -17.72 8.63 3.44
C PHE A 371 -18.98 7.83 3.77
N ASN A 372 -18.92 6.97 4.80
CA ASN A 372 -20.04 6.14 5.28
C ASN A 372 -20.68 5.30 4.16
N LEU A 373 -19.83 4.65 3.34
CA LEU A 373 -20.23 3.80 2.24
C LEU A 373 -20.06 2.33 2.64
N ASP A 374 -21.11 1.52 2.46
CA ASP A 374 -21.01 0.06 2.57
C ASP A 374 -20.63 -0.52 1.21
N LEU A 375 -19.49 -1.23 1.14
CA LEU A 375 -18.88 -1.66 -0.11
C LEU A 375 -18.70 -3.17 -0.21
N ILE A 376 -18.87 -3.69 -1.42
CA ILE A 376 -18.43 -5.02 -1.83
C ILE A 376 -17.19 -4.84 -2.71
N SER A 377 -16.08 -5.49 -2.33
CA SER A 377 -14.88 -5.58 -3.16
C SER A 377 -14.78 -6.94 -3.82
N THR A 378 -14.47 -6.98 -5.12
CA THR A 378 -14.14 -8.26 -5.79
C THR A 378 -12.75 -8.72 -5.38
N ALA A 379 -12.43 -9.99 -5.66
CA ALA A 379 -11.08 -10.50 -5.44
C ALA A 379 -10.06 -9.64 -6.19
N PRO A 380 -8.93 -9.28 -5.55
CA PRO A 380 -7.88 -8.52 -6.20
C PRO A 380 -7.28 -9.30 -7.37
N ASN A 381 -7.03 -8.63 -8.47
CA ASN A 381 -6.40 -9.17 -9.68
C ASN A 381 -5.18 -8.34 -10.05
N VAL A 382 -4.22 -8.99 -10.70
CA VAL A 382 -3.06 -8.33 -11.29
C VAL A 382 -3.31 -8.03 -12.77
N VAL A 383 -2.42 -7.25 -13.37
CA VAL A 383 -2.47 -6.96 -14.81
C VAL A 383 -1.85 -8.13 -15.57
N TYR A 384 -2.53 -8.61 -16.59
CA TYR A 384 -2.01 -9.61 -17.51
C TYR A 384 -1.90 -9.03 -18.93
N GLU A 385 -0.85 -9.42 -19.64
CA GLU A 385 -0.73 -9.13 -21.07
C GLU A 385 -1.04 -10.41 -21.85
N VAL A 386 -2.06 -10.37 -22.69
CA VAL A 386 -2.58 -11.53 -23.43
C VAL A 386 -2.36 -11.35 -24.90
N MET A 387 -1.70 -12.31 -25.56
CA MET A 387 -1.52 -12.34 -27.00
C MET A 387 -2.58 -13.21 -27.67
N GLY A 388 -3.44 -12.59 -28.47
CA GLY A 388 -4.46 -13.27 -29.26
C GLY A 388 -3.92 -13.86 -30.56
N GLU A 389 -4.80 -14.51 -31.36
CA GLU A 389 -4.46 -15.06 -32.69
C GLU A 389 -3.97 -13.99 -33.69
N ASP A 390 -4.42 -12.76 -33.54
CA ASP A 390 -4.01 -11.59 -34.33
C ASP A 390 -2.60 -11.07 -34.00
N LYS A 391 -1.93 -11.70 -33.00
CA LYS A 391 -0.62 -11.31 -32.48
C LYS A 391 -0.59 -9.90 -31.87
N GLN A 392 -1.73 -9.35 -31.50
CA GLN A 392 -1.80 -8.12 -30.75
C GLN A 392 -1.78 -8.45 -29.25
N MET A 393 -1.02 -7.64 -28.49
CA MET A 393 -1.01 -7.70 -27.04
C MET A 393 -2.19 -6.89 -26.52
N MET A 394 -2.90 -7.47 -25.57
CA MET A 394 -4.05 -6.85 -24.91
C MET A 394 -3.83 -6.90 -23.41
N THR A 395 -3.92 -5.74 -22.77
CA THR A 395 -3.85 -5.62 -21.31
C THR A 395 -5.19 -6.04 -20.70
N VAL A 396 -5.17 -6.99 -19.78
CA VAL A 396 -6.34 -7.52 -19.08
C VAL A 396 -6.20 -7.26 -17.59
N THR A 397 -7.07 -6.40 -17.07
CA THR A 397 -7.16 -6.06 -15.64
C THR A 397 -8.34 -6.73 -14.96
N ASN A 398 -9.34 -7.14 -15.75
CA ASN A 398 -10.56 -7.78 -15.28
C ASN A 398 -10.69 -9.19 -15.89
N PRO A 399 -10.97 -10.24 -15.09
CA PRO A 399 -11.21 -11.58 -15.64
C PRO A 399 -12.31 -11.65 -16.70
N SER A 400 -13.31 -10.75 -16.68
CA SER A 400 -14.36 -10.70 -17.69
C SER A 400 -13.86 -10.30 -19.08
N GLU A 401 -12.73 -9.59 -19.17
CA GLU A 401 -12.10 -9.15 -20.42
C GLU A 401 -11.16 -10.21 -21.01
N PHE A 402 -10.92 -11.30 -20.28
CA PHE A 402 -10.06 -12.37 -20.75
C PHE A 402 -10.65 -13.03 -22.00
N PRO A 403 -9.92 -13.09 -23.13
CA PRO A 403 -10.47 -13.54 -24.41
C PRO A 403 -11.00 -14.98 -24.37
N ASP A 404 -12.17 -15.22 -24.97
CA ASP A 404 -12.73 -16.57 -25.13
C ASP A 404 -12.15 -17.31 -26.35
N GLY A 405 -11.33 -16.62 -27.18
CA GLY A 405 -10.70 -17.16 -28.40
C GLY A 405 -9.45 -17.97 -28.12
N LYS A 406 -8.74 -18.35 -29.19
CA LYS A 406 -7.44 -18.99 -29.06
C LYS A 406 -6.39 -17.97 -28.63
N ILE A 407 -5.80 -18.24 -27.49
CA ILE A 407 -4.74 -17.45 -26.89
C ILE A 407 -3.40 -18.10 -27.27
N LEU A 408 -2.44 -17.30 -27.70
CA LEU A 408 -1.09 -17.75 -28.02
C LEU A 408 -0.21 -17.74 -26.78
N GLU A 409 -0.18 -16.63 -26.06
CA GLU A 409 0.64 -16.44 -24.86
C GLU A 409 -0.10 -15.57 -23.86
N VAL A 410 0.12 -15.83 -22.58
CA VAL A 410 -0.32 -14.97 -21.47
C VAL A 410 0.90 -14.63 -20.64
N HIS A 411 1.15 -13.35 -20.46
CA HIS A 411 2.24 -12.84 -19.64
C HIS A 411 1.68 -12.44 -18.27
N GLU A 412 2.30 -12.92 -17.20
CA GLU A 412 1.97 -12.55 -15.83
C GLU A 412 3.08 -11.70 -15.21
N PRO A 413 2.75 -10.69 -14.39
CA PRO A 413 3.74 -9.88 -13.71
C PRO A 413 4.48 -10.70 -12.65
N MET A 414 5.80 -10.54 -12.63
CA MET A 414 6.69 -11.20 -11.70
C MET A 414 7.27 -10.21 -10.69
N VAL A 415 7.63 -10.73 -9.53
CA VAL A 415 8.29 -9.96 -8.49
C VAL A 415 9.55 -10.65 -7.99
N ALA A 416 10.57 -9.86 -7.68
CA ALA A 416 11.71 -10.26 -6.88
C ALA A 416 11.33 -10.08 -5.40
N ALA A 417 11.09 -11.19 -4.71
CA ALA A 417 10.71 -11.22 -3.31
C ALA A 417 11.92 -11.53 -2.42
N THR A 418 12.12 -10.74 -1.38
CA THR A 418 13.12 -10.93 -0.33
C THR A 418 12.42 -11.31 0.96
N ILE A 419 12.74 -12.49 1.48
CA ILE A 419 12.14 -13.03 2.71
C ILE A 419 13.25 -13.17 3.74
N LEU A 420 13.08 -12.50 4.88
CA LEU A 420 13.92 -12.66 6.05
C LEU A 420 13.21 -13.55 7.08
N ALA A 421 13.89 -14.58 7.55
CA ALA A 421 13.34 -15.48 8.55
C ALA A 421 14.44 -16.09 9.44
N PRO A 422 14.10 -16.52 10.67
CA PRO A 422 14.99 -17.38 11.45
C PRO A 422 15.32 -18.67 10.70
N SER A 423 16.56 -19.15 10.86
CA SER A 423 17.06 -20.33 10.14
C SER A 423 16.24 -21.61 10.37
N GLU A 424 15.56 -21.73 11.51
CA GLU A 424 14.67 -22.85 11.82
C GLU A 424 13.45 -22.94 10.87
N PHE A 425 13.04 -21.84 10.22
CA PHE A 425 11.87 -21.79 9.33
C PHE A 425 12.21 -21.89 7.84
N ILE A 426 13.48 -22.06 7.46
CA ILE A 426 13.92 -22.16 6.05
C ILE A 426 13.06 -23.16 5.28
N GLY A 427 12.87 -24.38 5.82
CA GLY A 427 12.09 -25.42 5.16
C GLY A 427 10.62 -25.03 4.93
N ALA A 428 9.99 -24.37 5.90
CA ALA A 428 8.59 -23.93 5.80
C ALA A 428 8.42 -22.80 4.76
N VAL A 429 9.38 -21.88 4.70
CA VAL A 429 9.39 -20.80 3.70
C VAL A 429 9.63 -21.35 2.30
N MET A 430 10.59 -22.28 2.14
CA MET A 430 10.85 -22.94 0.85
C MET A 430 9.62 -23.67 0.33
N GLU A 431 8.94 -24.45 1.19
CA GLU A 431 7.70 -25.15 0.83
C GLU A 431 6.61 -24.17 0.40
N LEU A 432 6.42 -23.08 1.15
CA LEU A 432 5.44 -22.04 0.80
C LEU A 432 5.75 -21.45 -0.58
N CYS A 433 6.98 -20.96 -0.81
CA CYS A 433 7.37 -20.35 -2.07
C CYS A 433 7.24 -21.32 -3.26
N GLN A 434 7.64 -22.59 -3.10
CA GLN A 434 7.47 -23.61 -4.15
C GLN A 434 6.00 -23.86 -4.47
N SER A 435 5.13 -23.93 -3.44
CA SER A 435 3.68 -24.10 -3.64
C SER A 435 3.05 -22.91 -4.41
N ARG A 436 3.72 -21.76 -4.40
CA ARG A 436 3.35 -20.52 -5.08
C ARG A 436 4.12 -20.30 -6.39
N ARG A 437 4.63 -21.34 -7.01
CA ARG A 437 5.38 -21.31 -8.28
C ARG A 437 6.68 -20.47 -8.21
N GLY A 438 7.18 -20.23 -6.99
CA GLY A 438 8.38 -19.42 -6.77
C GLY A 438 9.66 -20.16 -7.16
N THR A 439 10.57 -19.44 -7.80
CA THR A 439 11.92 -19.87 -8.13
C THR A 439 12.92 -19.20 -7.21
N MET A 440 13.70 -19.98 -6.46
CA MET A 440 14.76 -19.45 -5.60
C MET A 440 15.89 -18.84 -6.46
N ARG A 441 16.28 -17.63 -6.14
CA ARG A 441 17.39 -16.91 -6.77
C ARG A 441 18.65 -16.90 -5.93
N GLY A 442 18.50 -16.96 -4.61
CA GLY A 442 19.64 -16.97 -3.68
C GLY A 442 19.20 -17.13 -2.24
N MET A 443 20.16 -17.44 -1.40
CA MET A 443 19.98 -17.56 0.04
C MET A 443 21.29 -17.20 0.73
N ASP A 444 21.26 -16.21 1.61
CA ASP A 444 22.42 -15.72 2.34
C ASP A 444 22.11 -15.66 3.85
N TYR A 445 23.10 -16.02 4.67
CA TYR A 445 22.99 -15.90 6.11
C TYR A 445 23.46 -14.51 6.56
N LEU A 446 22.57 -13.74 7.14
CA LEU A 446 22.90 -12.44 7.73
C LEU A 446 23.56 -12.60 9.10
N SER A 447 23.16 -13.65 9.85
CA SER A 447 23.74 -14.08 11.11
C SER A 447 23.58 -15.59 11.25
N GLU A 448 24.09 -16.19 12.35
CA GLU A 448 23.91 -17.62 12.63
C GLU A 448 22.44 -18.05 12.67
N ASP A 449 21.58 -17.15 13.13
CA ASP A 449 20.16 -17.42 13.38
C ASP A 449 19.24 -16.89 12.27
N ARG A 450 19.72 -16.03 11.35
CA ARG A 450 18.89 -15.32 10.37
C ARG A 450 19.35 -15.52 8.95
N VAL A 451 18.38 -15.75 8.07
CA VAL A 451 18.60 -16.02 6.66
C VAL A 451 17.76 -15.07 5.79
N GLU A 452 18.39 -14.56 4.74
CA GLU A 452 17.76 -13.88 3.64
C GLU A 452 17.54 -14.86 2.50
N MET A 453 16.30 -15.01 2.05
CA MET A 453 15.94 -15.86 0.92
C MET A 453 15.36 -14.99 -0.19
N ARG A 454 15.94 -15.07 -1.38
CA ARG A 454 15.49 -14.32 -2.57
C ARG A 454 14.77 -15.25 -3.53
N TYR A 455 13.57 -14.88 -3.88
CA TYR A 455 12.68 -15.61 -4.77
C TYR A 455 12.18 -14.75 -5.92
N HIS A 456 11.96 -15.39 -7.05
CA HIS A 456 11.20 -14.85 -8.17
C HIS A 456 9.82 -15.52 -8.16
N LEU A 457 8.78 -14.73 -7.94
CA LEU A 457 7.40 -15.17 -7.70
C LEU A 457 6.44 -14.45 -8.62
N PRO A 458 5.38 -15.11 -9.12
CA PRO A 458 4.28 -14.40 -9.76
C PRO A 458 3.55 -13.49 -8.75
N LEU A 459 3.29 -12.24 -9.13
CA LEU A 459 2.60 -11.29 -8.26
C LEU A 459 1.22 -11.81 -7.83
N ALA A 460 0.48 -12.45 -8.75
CA ALA A 460 -0.83 -13.05 -8.46
C ALA A 460 -0.81 -14.07 -7.31
N GLU A 461 0.32 -14.74 -7.07
CA GLU A 461 0.47 -15.73 -6.01
C GLU A 461 0.77 -15.09 -4.64
N ILE A 462 1.19 -13.83 -4.62
CA ILE A 462 1.49 -13.07 -3.41
C ILE A 462 0.25 -12.32 -2.93
N VAL A 463 -0.53 -11.78 -3.87
CA VAL A 463 -1.64 -10.85 -3.62
C VAL A 463 -2.77 -11.45 -2.76
N PHE A 464 -2.93 -12.76 -2.66
CA PHE A 464 -4.04 -13.33 -1.90
C PHE A 464 -3.75 -13.50 -0.39
N ASP A 465 -3.00 -14.51 -0.04
CA ASP A 465 -2.84 -14.95 1.35
C ASP A 465 -1.39 -15.32 1.70
N PHE A 466 -0.47 -15.00 0.81
CA PHE A 466 0.94 -15.38 0.97
C PHE A 466 1.56 -14.82 2.25
N PHE A 467 1.30 -13.54 2.54
CA PHE A 467 1.83 -12.88 3.73
C PHE A 467 1.29 -13.52 5.02
N ASP A 468 -0.01 -13.79 5.07
CA ASP A 468 -0.64 -14.41 6.23
C ASP A 468 -0.14 -15.84 6.45
N GLN A 469 0.03 -16.61 5.36
CA GLN A 469 0.61 -17.95 5.44
C GLN A 469 2.08 -17.91 5.85
N LEU A 470 2.85 -16.94 5.33
CA LEU A 470 4.24 -16.75 5.72
C LEU A 470 4.35 -16.47 7.22
N LYS A 471 3.57 -15.52 7.74
CA LYS A 471 3.52 -15.20 9.17
C LYS A 471 3.07 -16.39 10.01
N SER A 472 2.01 -17.08 9.59
CA SER A 472 1.49 -18.26 10.30
C SER A 472 2.51 -19.39 10.37
N LYS A 473 3.17 -19.74 9.25
CA LYS A 473 4.17 -20.82 9.18
C LYS A 473 5.46 -20.51 9.94
N THR A 474 5.76 -19.22 10.15
CA THR A 474 6.97 -18.76 10.83
C THR A 474 6.68 -18.14 12.21
N ARG A 475 5.50 -18.37 12.77
CA ARG A 475 5.06 -17.83 14.07
C ARG A 475 5.19 -16.31 14.19
N GLY A 476 5.05 -15.60 13.07
CA GLY A 476 5.16 -14.15 13.00
C GLY A 476 6.59 -13.61 12.79
N TYR A 477 7.60 -14.46 12.74
CA TYR A 477 9.00 -14.02 12.69
C TYR A 477 9.52 -13.69 11.28
N ALA A 478 8.87 -14.19 10.21
CA ALA A 478 9.34 -13.85 8.87
C ALA A 478 8.79 -12.50 8.42
N SER A 479 9.62 -11.76 7.69
CA SER A 479 9.23 -10.56 6.97
C SER A 479 9.41 -10.75 5.47
N LEU A 480 8.60 -10.02 4.70
CA LEU A 480 8.58 -10.04 3.24
C LEU A 480 8.71 -8.62 2.72
N ASP A 481 9.56 -8.47 1.74
CA ASP A 481 9.60 -7.33 0.84
C ASP A 481 9.63 -7.80 -0.60
N TRP A 482 9.13 -7.00 -1.54
CA TRP A 482 9.15 -7.37 -2.95
C TRP A 482 9.19 -6.14 -3.86
N LYS A 483 9.74 -6.31 -5.05
CA LYS A 483 9.74 -5.31 -6.12
C LYS A 483 9.33 -5.96 -7.44
N ALA A 484 8.73 -5.16 -8.33
CA ALA A 484 8.40 -5.64 -9.68
C ALA A 484 9.67 -6.09 -10.41
N ASP A 485 9.59 -7.25 -11.08
CA ASP A 485 10.72 -7.87 -11.79
C ASP A 485 10.28 -8.45 -13.15
N GLY A 486 9.66 -7.59 -13.96
CA GLY A 486 9.23 -7.90 -15.32
C GLY A 486 8.01 -8.80 -15.40
N GLU A 487 7.91 -9.50 -16.50
CA GLU A 487 6.80 -10.38 -16.85
C GLU A 487 7.31 -11.74 -17.35
N GLN A 488 6.50 -12.79 -17.19
CA GLN A 488 6.82 -14.13 -17.66
C GLN A 488 5.61 -14.77 -18.33
N VAL A 489 5.85 -15.51 -19.41
CA VAL A 489 4.82 -16.33 -20.06
C VAL A 489 4.42 -17.46 -19.13
N ALA A 490 3.10 -17.64 -18.92
CA ALA A 490 2.54 -18.69 -18.08
C ALA A 490 1.27 -19.29 -18.68
N ASP A 491 1.00 -20.55 -18.32
CA ASP A 491 -0.23 -21.28 -18.73
C ASP A 491 -1.40 -20.91 -17.83
N LEU A 492 -1.97 -19.73 -18.09
CA LEU A 492 -3.09 -19.18 -17.35
C LEU A 492 -4.41 -19.45 -18.04
N VAL A 493 -5.46 -19.65 -17.26
CA VAL A 493 -6.81 -19.89 -17.73
C VAL A 493 -7.82 -19.08 -16.89
N LYS A 494 -8.90 -18.67 -17.55
CA LYS A 494 -10.07 -18.11 -16.84
C LYS A 494 -10.92 -19.23 -16.28
N VAL A 495 -11.22 -19.16 -14.99
CA VAL A 495 -12.18 -20.04 -14.31
C VAL A 495 -13.43 -19.23 -14.03
N ASP A 496 -14.53 -19.61 -14.65
CA ASP A 496 -15.85 -19.01 -14.44
C ASP A 496 -16.67 -19.82 -13.43
N ILE A 497 -17.42 -19.13 -12.58
CA ILE A 497 -18.36 -19.74 -11.66
C ILE A 497 -19.77 -19.54 -12.18
N LEU A 498 -20.49 -20.64 -12.32
CA LEU A 498 -21.84 -20.67 -12.85
C LEU A 498 -22.84 -21.05 -11.74
N LEU A 499 -23.86 -20.23 -11.54
CA LEU A 499 -25.00 -20.54 -10.69
C LEU A 499 -26.22 -20.83 -11.57
N GLN A 500 -26.73 -22.03 -11.50
CA GLN A 500 -27.86 -22.51 -12.32
C GLN A 500 -27.60 -22.42 -13.85
N GLY A 501 -26.34 -22.31 -14.27
CA GLY A 501 -25.91 -22.17 -15.65
C GLY A 501 -25.58 -20.72 -16.04
N ASP A 502 -25.96 -19.75 -15.23
CA ASP A 502 -25.63 -18.35 -15.44
C ASP A 502 -24.27 -18.01 -14.82
N GLN A 503 -23.42 -17.35 -15.56
CA GLN A 503 -22.10 -16.91 -15.10
C GLN A 503 -22.24 -15.78 -14.08
N VAL A 504 -21.47 -15.88 -12.99
CA VAL A 504 -21.33 -14.83 -11.98
C VAL A 504 -19.94 -14.24 -12.10
N ASP A 505 -19.83 -13.13 -12.82
CA ASP A 505 -18.58 -12.44 -13.17
C ASP A 505 -17.73 -12.07 -11.95
N ALA A 506 -18.37 -11.68 -10.84
CA ALA A 506 -17.68 -11.32 -9.60
C ALA A 506 -16.85 -12.47 -8.98
N PHE A 507 -17.11 -13.72 -9.35
CA PHE A 507 -16.36 -14.90 -8.89
C PHE A 507 -15.43 -15.48 -9.94
N SER A 508 -15.38 -14.90 -11.14
CA SER A 508 -14.43 -15.31 -12.18
C SER A 508 -13.02 -14.93 -11.78
N ALA A 509 -12.05 -15.81 -12.06
CA ALA A 509 -10.65 -15.55 -11.76
C ALA A 509 -9.73 -16.08 -12.87
N ILE A 510 -8.60 -15.40 -13.07
CA ILE A 510 -7.51 -15.90 -13.91
C ILE A 510 -6.52 -16.62 -12.99
N THR A 511 -6.23 -17.88 -13.27
CA THR A 511 -5.35 -18.70 -12.45
C THR A 511 -4.52 -19.66 -13.31
N HIS A 512 -3.40 -20.14 -12.77
CA HIS A 512 -2.59 -21.16 -13.45
C HIS A 512 -3.40 -22.44 -13.66
N ARG A 513 -3.25 -23.08 -14.84
CA ARG A 513 -4.02 -24.27 -15.24
C ARG A 513 -3.98 -25.38 -14.18
N ASP A 514 -2.81 -25.63 -13.58
CA ASP A 514 -2.66 -26.66 -12.55
C ASP A 514 -3.46 -26.38 -11.28
N LYS A 515 -3.74 -25.10 -10.99
CA LYS A 515 -4.50 -24.66 -9.80
C LYS A 515 -5.99 -24.47 -10.08
N ALA A 516 -6.39 -24.45 -11.35
CA ALA A 516 -7.76 -24.17 -11.76
C ALA A 516 -8.79 -25.12 -11.14
N TYR A 517 -8.47 -26.43 -11.04
CA TYR A 517 -9.34 -27.42 -10.42
C TYR A 517 -9.50 -27.19 -8.91
N SER A 518 -8.41 -26.94 -8.21
CA SER A 518 -8.44 -26.69 -6.76
C SER A 518 -9.19 -25.40 -6.44
N TYR A 519 -8.98 -24.32 -7.21
CA TYR A 519 -9.72 -23.07 -7.10
C TYR A 519 -11.23 -23.29 -7.34
N GLY A 520 -11.60 -23.96 -8.44
CA GLY A 520 -12.99 -24.25 -8.77
C GLY A 520 -13.70 -25.07 -7.69
N THR A 521 -13.02 -26.07 -7.13
CA THR A 521 -13.55 -26.92 -6.06
C THR A 521 -13.73 -26.14 -4.77
N MET A 522 -12.75 -25.34 -4.37
CA MET A 522 -12.80 -24.48 -3.19
C MET A 522 -13.99 -23.51 -3.30
N MET A 523 -14.09 -22.79 -4.40
CA MET A 523 -15.14 -21.78 -4.60
C MET A 523 -16.53 -22.40 -4.65
N THR A 524 -16.74 -23.49 -5.37
CA THR A 524 -18.04 -24.18 -5.44
C THR A 524 -18.46 -24.74 -4.08
N THR A 525 -17.53 -25.24 -3.28
CA THR A 525 -17.79 -25.72 -1.91
C THR A 525 -18.15 -24.57 -0.98
N LYS A 526 -17.40 -23.48 -1.02
CA LYS A 526 -17.63 -22.27 -0.20
C LYS A 526 -19.01 -21.66 -0.50
N LEU A 527 -19.34 -21.50 -1.78
CA LEU A 527 -20.66 -21.01 -2.20
C LEU A 527 -21.80 -21.93 -1.80
N ARG A 528 -21.63 -23.26 -1.84
CA ARG A 528 -22.63 -24.22 -1.36
C ARG A 528 -22.95 -24.02 0.12
N GLU A 529 -21.97 -23.66 0.93
CA GLU A 529 -22.14 -23.43 2.38
C GLU A 529 -22.79 -22.07 2.67
N LEU A 530 -22.46 -21.06 1.89
CA LEU A 530 -22.91 -19.68 2.09
C LEU A 530 -24.29 -19.40 1.52
N ILE A 531 -24.62 -19.97 0.35
CA ILE A 531 -25.91 -19.72 -0.29
C ILE A 531 -27.00 -20.55 0.41
N PRO A 532 -28.08 -19.91 0.90
CA PRO A 532 -29.17 -20.62 1.58
C PRO A 532 -29.94 -21.51 0.60
N ARG A 533 -30.51 -22.61 1.13
CA ARG A 533 -31.37 -23.50 0.35
C ARG A 533 -32.61 -22.75 -0.17
N GLN A 534 -32.91 -22.94 -1.44
CA GLN A 534 -34.05 -22.35 -2.11
C GLN A 534 -35.12 -23.38 -2.41
N GLN A 535 -36.26 -22.95 -3.00
CA GLN A 535 -37.38 -23.82 -3.35
C GLN A 535 -37.03 -24.85 -4.44
N PHE A 536 -35.94 -24.61 -5.18
CA PHE A 536 -35.42 -25.46 -6.25
C PHE A 536 -33.93 -25.81 -6.00
N GLU A 537 -33.42 -26.77 -6.71
CA GLU A 537 -32.02 -27.18 -6.67
C GLU A 537 -31.17 -26.17 -7.43
N VAL A 538 -30.09 -25.69 -6.81
CA VAL A 538 -29.17 -24.77 -7.41
C VAL A 538 -27.85 -25.49 -7.67
N PRO A 539 -27.51 -25.84 -8.92
CA PRO A 539 -26.21 -26.32 -9.29
C PRO A 539 -25.21 -25.16 -9.29
N ILE A 540 -24.07 -25.35 -8.63
CA ILE A 540 -22.91 -24.45 -8.65
C ILE A 540 -21.84 -25.18 -9.44
N GLN A 541 -21.27 -24.52 -10.46
CA GLN A 541 -20.29 -25.14 -11.34
C GLN A 541 -19.11 -24.18 -11.52
N ALA A 542 -17.90 -24.76 -11.59
CA ALA A 542 -16.74 -24.05 -12.06
C ALA A 542 -16.38 -24.57 -13.45
N ALA A 543 -16.07 -23.68 -14.39
CA ALA A 543 -15.79 -24.03 -15.77
C ALA A 543 -14.57 -23.28 -16.32
N ILE A 544 -13.87 -23.91 -17.27
CA ILE A 544 -12.85 -23.28 -18.13
C ILE A 544 -13.45 -23.30 -19.55
N GLY A 545 -13.86 -22.13 -20.04
CA GLY A 545 -14.66 -22.06 -21.25
C GLY A 545 -15.93 -22.93 -21.15
N SER A 546 -16.13 -23.87 -22.06
CA SER A 546 -17.28 -24.77 -22.05
C SER A 546 -17.10 -26.01 -21.14
N ARG A 547 -15.90 -26.27 -20.59
CA ARG A 547 -15.59 -27.46 -19.83
C ARG A 547 -15.81 -27.23 -18.33
N ILE A 548 -16.77 -27.93 -17.74
CA ILE A 548 -17.00 -27.95 -16.29
C ILE A 548 -15.88 -28.75 -15.63
N ILE A 549 -15.19 -28.13 -14.66
CA ILE A 549 -14.09 -28.73 -13.89
C ILE A 549 -14.48 -29.12 -12.47
N ALA A 550 -15.43 -28.41 -11.84
CA ALA A 550 -15.96 -28.75 -10.52
C ALA A 550 -17.46 -28.48 -10.46
N ARG A 551 -18.17 -29.21 -9.61
CA ARG A 551 -19.61 -29.05 -9.45
C ARG A 551 -20.06 -29.40 -8.04
N GLU A 552 -20.89 -28.54 -7.47
CA GLU A 552 -21.64 -28.75 -6.23
C GLU A 552 -23.13 -28.46 -6.44
N ASN A 553 -23.98 -28.96 -5.55
CA ASN A 553 -25.42 -28.72 -5.64
C ASN A 553 -26.01 -28.32 -4.29
N ILE A 554 -26.76 -27.23 -4.26
CA ILE A 554 -27.59 -26.86 -3.12
C ILE A 554 -28.95 -27.55 -3.28
N ARG A 555 -29.27 -28.44 -2.35
CA ARG A 555 -30.56 -29.18 -2.40
C ARG A 555 -31.73 -28.26 -2.13
N ALA A 556 -32.82 -28.42 -2.89
CA ALA A 556 -34.08 -27.70 -2.67
C ALA A 556 -34.66 -27.94 -1.27
N ILE A 557 -35.31 -26.93 -0.70
CA ILE A 557 -36.14 -27.08 0.50
C ILE A 557 -37.24 -28.10 0.21
N ARG A 558 -37.31 -29.15 0.99
CA ARG A 558 -38.38 -30.15 0.88
C ARG A 558 -39.48 -29.81 1.88
N LYS A 559 -40.68 -29.47 1.37
CA LYS A 559 -41.88 -29.45 2.17
C LYS A 559 -42.37 -30.91 2.33
N ASP A 560 -42.60 -31.35 3.54
CA ASP A 560 -43.19 -32.67 3.76
C ASP A 560 -44.66 -32.68 3.30
N VAL A 561 -44.87 -33.03 2.02
CA VAL A 561 -46.21 -33.09 1.42
C VAL A 561 -46.97 -34.33 1.85
N LEU A 562 -46.31 -35.26 2.54
CA LEU A 562 -46.88 -36.52 3.04
C LEU A 562 -47.33 -36.42 4.50
N ALA A 563 -46.94 -35.37 5.24
CA ALA A 563 -47.27 -35.17 6.67
C ALA A 563 -48.78 -35.21 6.97
N LYS A 564 -49.61 -34.86 5.97
CA LYS A 564 -51.10 -34.89 6.08
C LYS A 564 -51.74 -36.14 5.47
N CYS A 565 -50.94 -37.11 5.01
CA CYS A 565 -51.43 -38.35 4.42
C CYS A 565 -51.50 -39.46 5.50
N TYR A 566 -52.60 -39.49 6.26
CA TYR A 566 -52.93 -40.59 7.15
C TYR A 566 -53.52 -41.74 6.29
N GLY A 567 -52.86 -42.91 6.34
CA GLY A 567 -53.34 -44.12 5.66
C GLY A 567 -52.45 -44.63 4.52
N GLY A 568 -52.59 -45.90 4.17
CA GLY A 568 -51.67 -46.66 3.30
C GLY A 568 -51.84 -46.43 1.78
N ASP A 569 -52.45 -45.38 1.31
CA ASP A 569 -52.63 -45.12 -0.14
C ASP A 569 -51.29 -44.74 -0.80
N ILE A 570 -50.58 -45.75 -1.28
CA ILE A 570 -49.29 -45.63 -1.95
C ILE A 570 -49.39 -44.80 -3.26
N SER A 571 -50.52 -44.92 -3.98
CA SER A 571 -50.72 -44.26 -5.26
C SER A 571 -50.90 -42.74 -5.08
N ARG A 572 -51.59 -42.31 -4.04
CA ARG A 572 -51.74 -40.91 -3.67
C ARG A 572 -50.44 -40.25 -3.21
N LYS A 573 -49.67 -40.99 -2.40
CA LYS A 573 -48.33 -40.56 -1.97
C LYS A 573 -47.39 -40.36 -3.16
N ARG A 574 -47.39 -41.29 -4.12
CA ARG A 574 -46.60 -41.21 -5.34
C ARG A 574 -46.98 -40.02 -6.22
N LYS A 575 -48.29 -39.78 -6.46
CA LYS A 575 -48.79 -38.63 -7.20
C LYS A 575 -48.42 -37.28 -6.56
N LEU A 576 -48.47 -37.18 -5.24
CA LEU A 576 -48.06 -35.96 -4.53
C LEU A 576 -46.55 -35.68 -4.65
N LEU A 577 -45.72 -36.72 -4.58
CA LEU A 577 -44.28 -36.60 -4.79
C LEU A 577 -43.94 -36.23 -6.24
N GLU A 578 -44.66 -36.81 -7.22
CA GLU A 578 -44.47 -36.47 -8.64
C GLU A 578 -44.89 -35.03 -8.94
N LYS A 579 -46.03 -34.56 -8.41
CA LYS A 579 -46.43 -33.13 -8.53
C LYS A 579 -45.43 -32.19 -7.88
N GLN A 580 -44.86 -32.56 -6.73
CA GLN A 580 -43.84 -31.76 -6.08
C GLN A 580 -42.58 -31.69 -6.93
N LYS A 581 -42.15 -32.81 -7.52
CA LYS A 581 -40.99 -32.89 -8.42
C LYS A 581 -41.21 -32.04 -9.68
N GLU A 582 -42.38 -32.11 -10.27
CA GLU A 582 -42.75 -31.33 -11.45
C GLU A 582 -42.84 -29.83 -11.17
N GLY A 583 -43.45 -29.45 -10.03
CA GLY A 583 -43.48 -28.07 -9.56
C GLY A 583 -42.10 -27.48 -9.35
N LYS A 584 -41.17 -28.23 -8.73
CA LYS A 584 -39.77 -27.82 -8.55
C LYS A 584 -39.01 -27.71 -9.88
N LYS A 585 -39.31 -28.59 -10.86
CA LYS A 585 -38.72 -28.52 -12.19
C LYS A 585 -39.13 -27.22 -12.91
N ARG A 586 -40.43 -26.83 -12.78
CA ARG A 586 -40.93 -25.56 -13.34
C ARG A 586 -40.31 -24.34 -12.63
N MET A 587 -40.21 -24.36 -11.30
CA MET A 587 -39.56 -23.27 -10.53
C MET A 587 -38.10 -23.10 -10.90
N LYS A 588 -37.37 -24.20 -11.16
CA LYS A 588 -36.00 -24.16 -11.63
C LYS A 588 -35.83 -23.46 -12.98
N MET A 589 -36.85 -23.51 -13.86
CA MET A 589 -36.80 -22.85 -15.17
C MET A 589 -37.13 -21.35 -15.14
N VAL A 590 -37.72 -20.85 -14.04
CA VAL A 590 -38.21 -19.46 -13.93
C VAL A 590 -37.58 -18.70 -12.77
N GLY A 591 -37.07 -19.42 -11.76
CA GLY A 591 -36.50 -18.80 -10.56
C GLY A 591 -35.05 -18.31 -10.80
N ARG A 592 -34.78 -17.04 -10.51
CA ARG A 592 -33.41 -16.54 -10.37
C ARG A 592 -32.86 -16.95 -9.03
N VAL A 593 -31.54 -17.25 -8.97
CA VAL A 593 -30.84 -17.57 -7.73
C VAL A 593 -30.54 -16.25 -7.01
N GLU A 594 -31.16 -16.07 -5.84
CA GLU A 594 -30.80 -14.96 -4.96
C GLU A 594 -29.56 -15.37 -4.15
N VAL A 595 -28.47 -14.67 -4.40
CA VAL A 595 -27.24 -14.79 -3.61
C VAL A 595 -27.26 -13.65 -2.59
N PRO A 596 -27.29 -13.95 -1.28
CA PRO A 596 -27.22 -12.92 -0.26
C PRO A 596 -25.91 -12.14 -0.36
N GLN A 597 -25.94 -10.85 -0.04
CA GLN A 597 -24.72 -9.99 -0.07
C GLN A 597 -23.64 -10.53 0.86
N GLU A 598 -24.02 -11.04 2.03
CA GLU A 598 -23.09 -11.67 2.98
C GLU A 598 -22.38 -12.89 2.35
N ALA A 599 -23.04 -13.60 1.44
CA ALA A 599 -22.43 -14.72 0.72
C ALA A 599 -21.38 -14.23 -0.30
N PHE A 600 -21.59 -13.08 -0.94
CA PHE A 600 -20.55 -12.46 -1.80
C PHE A 600 -19.33 -12.05 -0.99
N ILE A 601 -19.53 -11.30 0.10
CA ILE A 601 -18.44 -10.86 0.98
C ILE A 601 -17.67 -12.07 1.51
N ALA A 602 -18.37 -13.06 2.07
CA ALA A 602 -17.75 -14.24 2.64
C ALA A 602 -17.08 -15.15 1.59
N ALA A 603 -17.60 -15.23 0.36
CA ALA A 603 -16.98 -15.99 -0.72
C ALA A 603 -15.70 -15.34 -1.24
N LEU A 604 -15.66 -14.01 -1.26
CA LEU A 604 -14.51 -13.23 -1.72
C LEU A 604 -13.47 -12.98 -0.61
N SER A 605 -13.84 -13.14 0.68
CA SER A 605 -12.89 -13.08 1.79
C SER A 605 -11.96 -14.30 1.78
N THR A 606 -10.69 -14.06 2.12
CA THR A 606 -9.67 -15.11 2.24
C THR A 606 -9.81 -15.94 3.52
N ASP A 607 -10.64 -15.50 4.48
CA ASP A 607 -10.86 -16.22 5.72
C ASP A 607 -11.49 -17.60 5.47
N GLU A 608 -10.84 -18.66 5.92
CA GLU A 608 -11.48 -19.96 6.01
C GLU A 608 -12.69 -19.86 6.94
N PRO A 609 -13.86 -20.40 6.54
CA PRO A 609 -15.01 -20.40 7.42
C PRO A 609 -14.64 -21.13 8.71
N LYS A 610 -14.69 -20.41 9.85
CA LYS A 610 -14.53 -21.04 11.16
C LYS A 610 -15.53 -22.19 11.22
N LYS A 611 -15.04 -23.43 11.22
CA LYS A 611 -15.85 -24.62 11.43
C LYS A 611 -16.65 -24.42 12.74
N LYS A 612 -17.95 -24.30 12.61
CA LYS A 612 -18.90 -24.33 13.73
C LYS A 612 -18.99 -25.73 14.29
#